data_db6bd8d07cd1759448b8853e339b5d21
#
_entry.id   db6bd8d07cd1759448b8853e339b5d21
#
_cell.length_a   1.000
_cell.length_b   1.000
_cell.length_c   1.000
_cell.angle_alpha   90.00
_cell.angle_beta   90.00
_cell.angle_gamma   90.00
#
_symmetry.space_group_name_H-M   'P 1'
#
loop_
_entity.id
_entity.type
_entity.pdbx_description
1 polymer ?
#
loop_
_entity_poly.entity_id
_entity_poly.type
_entity_poly.pdbx_seq_one_letter_code
_entity_poly.pdbx_strand_id
1 'polypeptide(L)'
;MNWLSKQASDTQITHGQRIWLYFLAAVIMFLLVFPTLIVIPMSFSDSQYLEFPPKKWSIRWYEEYWETPRWINATITSLQVAFFTMLLATPIGTMAAYGLFVSGSKLGRYVFFLLMTPMIIPVILIAIGTFYVFGKVGVVNSIPGLVLAHTVLAVPIVMIIMTSALRTYDLNQELVARSLGASRIRAFFSITLPQIKFSIIISALFAFLTSFDEVIISIFLSGGGNSTLTKQMFNALRDYIDPTIAAISTLMIILSTTLMLGAQYLGKED
;
A
#
# COMPACT_ATOMS: atom_id res chain seq x y z
N MET A 1 29.14 20.78 -24.89
CA MET A 1 29.74 19.77 -23.99
C MET A 1 28.77 18.59 -23.91
N ASN A 2 29.16 17.41 -24.43
CA ASN A 2 28.27 16.26 -24.50
C ASN A 2 27.90 15.78 -23.09
N TRP A 3 26.61 15.47 -22.86
CA TRP A 3 26.10 14.93 -21.60
C TRP A 3 26.94 13.76 -21.07
N LEU A 4 27.45 12.90 -21.96
CA LEU A 4 28.30 11.74 -21.61
C LEU A 4 29.61 12.11 -20.92
N SER A 5 30.13 13.32 -21.13
CA SER A 5 31.38 13.79 -20.52
C SER A 5 31.17 14.53 -19.20
N LYS A 6 29.93 14.82 -18.80
CA LYS A 6 29.61 15.42 -17.50
C LYS A 6 29.79 14.39 -16.38
N GLN A 7 30.21 14.89 -15.21
CA GLN A 7 30.25 14.08 -13.98
C GLN A 7 28.83 13.68 -13.58
N ALA A 8 28.64 12.41 -13.23
CA ALA A 8 27.32 11.86 -12.91
C ALA A 8 26.86 12.15 -11.47
N SER A 9 27.74 12.68 -10.62
CA SER A 9 27.49 13.09 -9.24
C SER A 9 28.76 13.79 -8.74
N ASP A 10 28.89 14.09 -7.45
CA ASP A 10 30.10 14.64 -6.82
C ASP A 10 31.33 13.72 -6.91
N THR A 11 31.25 12.63 -7.65
CA THR A 11 32.32 11.71 -7.98
C THR A 11 32.96 12.08 -9.34
N GLN A 12 34.24 11.76 -9.55
CA GLN A 12 34.94 11.99 -10.82
C GLN A 12 34.48 11.08 -11.98
N ILE A 13 33.51 10.21 -11.75
CA ILE A 13 33.01 9.23 -12.72
C ILE A 13 32.03 9.92 -13.68
N THR A 14 32.29 9.83 -14.99
CA THR A 14 31.44 10.42 -16.02
C THR A 14 30.21 9.54 -16.33
N HIS A 15 29.16 10.14 -16.91
CA HIS A 15 28.00 9.40 -17.39
C HIS A 15 28.36 8.33 -18.43
N GLY A 16 29.37 8.59 -19.27
CA GLY A 16 29.87 7.60 -20.24
C GLY A 16 30.41 6.33 -19.59
N GLN A 17 31.13 6.46 -18.46
CA GLN A 17 31.63 5.30 -17.70
C GLN A 17 30.51 4.53 -16.98
N ARG A 18 29.35 5.14 -16.75
CA ARG A 18 28.16 4.54 -16.12
C ARG A 18 27.13 4.03 -17.11
N ILE A 19 27.36 4.09 -18.42
CA ILE A 19 26.36 3.74 -19.43
C ILE A 19 25.86 2.29 -19.26
N TRP A 20 26.74 1.38 -18.87
CA TRP A 20 26.38 -0.01 -18.59
C TRP A 20 25.44 -0.15 -17.39
N LEU A 21 25.59 0.70 -16.35
CA LEU A 21 24.66 0.74 -15.21
C LEU A 21 23.28 1.26 -15.64
N TYR A 22 23.24 2.27 -16.52
CA TYR A 22 21.98 2.79 -17.04
C TYR A 22 21.27 1.74 -17.91
N PHE A 23 22.04 1.01 -18.74
CA PHE A 23 21.50 -0.11 -19.51
C PHE A 23 20.96 -1.20 -18.59
N LEU A 24 21.72 -1.61 -17.58
CA LEU A 24 21.29 -2.62 -16.60
C LEU A 24 20.03 -2.17 -15.85
N ALA A 25 20.02 -0.91 -15.38
CA ALA A 25 18.85 -0.35 -14.71
C ALA A 25 17.62 -0.33 -15.65
N ALA A 26 17.79 0.05 -16.91
CA ALA A 26 16.71 0.04 -17.90
C ALA A 26 16.18 -1.36 -18.16
N VAL A 27 17.03 -2.37 -18.27
CA VAL A 27 16.64 -3.77 -18.44
C VAL A 27 15.87 -4.27 -17.22
N ILE A 28 16.36 -3.99 -16.01
CA ILE A 28 15.68 -4.37 -14.77
C ILE A 28 14.30 -3.68 -14.67
N MET A 29 14.23 -2.38 -14.92
CA MET A 29 12.95 -1.65 -14.93
C MET A 29 11.99 -2.22 -15.96
N PHE A 30 12.47 -2.52 -17.17
CA PHE A 30 11.65 -3.13 -18.20
C PHE A 30 11.10 -4.49 -17.75
N LEU A 31 11.96 -5.37 -17.22
CA LEU A 31 11.54 -6.70 -16.74
C LEU A 31 10.52 -6.64 -15.60
N LEU A 32 10.61 -5.65 -14.72
CA LEU A 32 9.67 -5.46 -13.60
C LEU A 32 8.33 -4.86 -14.06
N VAL A 33 8.36 -3.91 -14.99
CA VAL A 33 7.16 -3.17 -15.41
C VAL A 33 6.42 -3.88 -16.56
N PHE A 34 7.15 -4.56 -17.45
CA PHE A 34 6.60 -5.19 -18.65
C PHE A 34 5.45 -6.16 -18.40
N PRO A 35 5.52 -7.09 -17.40
CA PRO A 35 4.39 -7.99 -17.11
C PRO A 35 3.12 -7.22 -16.72
N THR A 36 3.26 -6.13 -15.97
CA THR A 36 2.14 -5.27 -15.58
C THR A 36 1.53 -4.55 -16.79
N LEU A 37 2.39 -4.07 -17.70
CA LEU A 37 1.94 -3.39 -18.91
C LEU A 37 1.24 -4.33 -19.92
N ILE A 38 1.55 -5.62 -19.94
CA ILE A 38 0.87 -6.60 -20.81
C ILE A 38 -0.62 -6.75 -20.46
N VAL A 39 -0.97 -6.62 -19.19
CA VAL A 39 -2.37 -6.76 -18.73
C VAL A 39 -3.26 -5.68 -19.35
N ILE A 40 -2.71 -4.48 -19.59
CA ILE A 40 -3.48 -3.35 -20.16
C ILE A 40 -4.02 -3.69 -21.57
N PRO A 41 -3.22 -4.06 -22.59
CA PRO A 41 -3.77 -4.47 -23.88
C PRO A 41 -4.63 -5.73 -23.79
N MET A 42 -4.32 -6.69 -22.90
CA MET A 42 -5.17 -7.87 -22.69
C MET A 42 -6.57 -7.51 -22.22
N SER A 43 -6.75 -6.45 -21.43
CA SER A 43 -8.05 -6.00 -20.94
C SER A 43 -8.99 -5.51 -22.05
N PHE A 44 -8.45 -5.16 -23.22
CA PHE A 44 -9.20 -4.74 -24.40
C PHE A 44 -9.41 -5.87 -25.42
N SER A 45 -9.15 -7.13 -25.07
CA SER A 45 -9.42 -8.27 -25.96
C SER A 45 -10.92 -8.61 -25.98
N ASP A 46 -11.42 -9.00 -27.18
CA ASP A 46 -12.77 -9.56 -27.37
C ASP A 46 -12.85 -11.05 -27.01
N SER A 47 -11.70 -11.69 -26.79
CA SER A 47 -11.58 -13.12 -26.51
C SER A 47 -12.19 -13.50 -25.16
N GLN A 48 -12.73 -14.72 -25.08
CA GLN A 48 -13.16 -15.34 -23.81
C GLN A 48 -11.98 -15.89 -22.99
N TYR A 49 -10.76 -15.75 -23.50
CA TYR A 49 -9.52 -16.19 -22.84
C TYR A 49 -8.57 -15.01 -22.72
N LEU A 50 -7.70 -15.08 -21.73
CA LEU A 50 -6.60 -14.13 -21.58
C LEU A 50 -5.61 -14.36 -22.73
N GLU A 51 -5.64 -13.51 -23.77
CA GLU A 51 -4.74 -13.60 -24.91
C GLU A 51 -3.93 -12.32 -25.10
N PHE A 52 -2.68 -12.49 -25.52
CA PHE A 52 -1.79 -11.39 -25.88
C PHE A 52 -0.96 -11.77 -27.13
N PRO A 53 -0.89 -10.89 -28.14
CA PRO A 53 -1.64 -9.64 -28.31
C PRO A 53 -3.13 -9.89 -28.64
N PRO A 54 -4.04 -8.95 -28.35
CA PRO A 54 -5.45 -9.05 -28.70
C PRO A 54 -5.64 -9.18 -30.22
N LYS A 55 -6.40 -10.18 -30.68
CA LYS A 55 -6.74 -10.33 -32.12
C LYS A 55 -7.84 -9.35 -32.53
N LYS A 56 -8.76 -9.04 -31.61
CA LYS A 56 -9.81 -8.04 -31.78
C LYS A 56 -9.86 -7.17 -30.53
N TRP A 57 -10.04 -5.87 -30.73
CA TRP A 57 -10.13 -4.90 -29.66
C TRP A 57 -11.59 -4.68 -29.26
N SER A 58 -11.90 -4.72 -27.97
CA SER A 58 -13.23 -4.55 -27.41
C SER A 58 -13.15 -3.98 -25.99
N ILE A 59 -14.20 -3.32 -25.55
CA ILE A 59 -14.39 -2.86 -24.15
C ILE A 59 -15.33 -3.79 -23.36
N ARG A 60 -15.70 -4.93 -23.95
CA ARG A 60 -16.67 -5.88 -23.42
C ARG A 60 -16.44 -6.23 -21.94
N TRP A 61 -15.19 -6.46 -21.53
CA TRP A 61 -14.87 -6.87 -20.17
C TRP A 61 -15.01 -5.72 -19.16
N TYR A 62 -14.94 -4.48 -19.63
CA TYR A 62 -15.29 -3.31 -18.81
C TYR A 62 -16.81 -3.20 -18.64
N GLU A 63 -17.58 -3.44 -19.70
CA GLU A 63 -19.06 -3.49 -19.62
C GLU A 63 -19.49 -4.61 -18.68
N GLU A 64 -18.97 -5.83 -18.83
CA GLU A 64 -19.21 -6.98 -17.96
C GLU A 64 -18.90 -6.66 -16.48
N TYR A 65 -17.79 -5.94 -16.23
CA TYR A 65 -17.44 -5.49 -14.87
C TYR A 65 -18.52 -4.59 -14.26
N TRP A 66 -19.01 -3.62 -15.03
CA TRP A 66 -20.01 -2.65 -14.53
C TRP A 66 -21.41 -3.26 -14.43
N GLU A 67 -21.77 -4.18 -15.30
CA GLU A 67 -23.10 -4.81 -15.32
C GLU A 67 -23.24 -5.95 -14.30
N THR A 68 -22.12 -6.52 -13.84
CA THR A 68 -22.14 -7.65 -12.90
C THR A 68 -22.09 -7.18 -11.45
N PRO A 69 -23.19 -7.28 -10.67
CA PRO A 69 -23.25 -6.81 -9.28
C PRO A 69 -22.17 -7.42 -8.38
N ARG A 70 -21.74 -8.66 -8.66
CA ARG A 70 -20.69 -9.35 -7.92
C ARG A 70 -19.39 -8.56 -7.91
N TRP A 71 -18.96 -7.98 -9.05
CA TRP A 71 -17.74 -7.22 -9.17
C TRP A 71 -17.84 -5.86 -8.47
N ILE A 72 -18.95 -5.17 -8.68
CA ILE A 72 -19.20 -3.85 -8.06
C ILE A 72 -19.27 -3.95 -6.54
N ASN A 73 -20.02 -4.92 -6.00
CA ASN A 73 -20.10 -5.13 -4.56
C ASN A 73 -18.75 -5.47 -3.95
N ALA A 74 -17.95 -6.32 -4.61
CA ALA A 74 -16.63 -6.67 -4.16
C ALA A 74 -15.67 -5.46 -4.18
N THR A 75 -15.78 -4.59 -5.19
CA THR A 75 -15.01 -3.34 -5.27
C THR A 75 -15.37 -2.40 -4.13
N ILE A 76 -16.67 -2.19 -3.87
CA ILE A 76 -17.15 -1.36 -2.77
C ILE A 76 -16.65 -1.91 -1.43
N THR A 77 -16.75 -3.21 -1.22
CA THR A 77 -16.23 -3.87 0.00
C THR A 77 -14.73 -3.62 0.17
N SER A 78 -13.92 -3.83 -0.89
CA SER A 78 -12.48 -3.57 -0.83
C SER A 78 -12.15 -2.11 -0.52
N LEU A 79 -12.85 -1.16 -1.15
CA LEU A 79 -12.67 0.27 -0.89
C LEU A 79 -13.02 0.63 0.54
N GLN A 80 -14.13 0.11 1.08
CA GLN A 80 -14.54 0.32 2.47
C GLN A 80 -13.50 -0.24 3.45
N VAL A 81 -13.08 -1.49 3.25
CA VAL A 81 -12.09 -2.14 4.11
C VAL A 81 -10.77 -1.37 4.07
N ALA A 82 -10.28 -1.01 2.87
CA ALA A 82 -9.03 -0.28 2.72
C ALA A 82 -9.10 1.13 3.35
N PHE A 83 -10.21 1.83 3.17
CA PHE A 83 -10.41 3.16 3.76
C PHE A 83 -10.42 3.11 5.29
N PHE A 84 -11.17 2.20 5.90
CA PHE A 84 -11.21 2.09 7.36
C PHE A 84 -9.90 1.53 7.93
N THR A 85 -9.21 0.63 7.21
CA THR A 85 -7.86 0.18 7.59
C THR A 85 -6.88 1.35 7.61
N MET A 86 -6.90 2.19 6.58
CA MET A 86 -6.10 3.42 6.53
C MET A 86 -6.39 4.33 7.73
N LEU A 87 -7.66 4.55 8.06
CA LEU A 87 -8.07 5.40 9.18
C LEU A 87 -7.62 4.85 10.54
N LEU A 88 -7.52 3.53 10.70
CA LEU A 88 -7.05 2.91 11.94
C LEU A 88 -5.53 2.76 11.98
N ALA A 89 -4.93 2.23 10.91
CA ALA A 89 -3.50 1.92 10.88
C ALA A 89 -2.63 3.18 10.94
N THR A 90 -3.04 4.26 10.25
CA THR A 90 -2.25 5.50 10.19
C THR A 90 -2.08 6.15 11.56
N PRO A 91 -3.11 6.44 12.34
CA PRO A 91 -2.91 7.02 13.67
C PRO A 91 -2.22 6.05 14.64
N ILE A 92 -2.56 4.76 14.62
CA ILE A 92 -1.93 3.76 15.48
C ILE A 92 -0.42 3.66 15.20
N GLY A 93 -0.03 3.49 13.93
CA GLY A 93 1.36 3.38 13.51
C GLY A 93 2.15 4.68 13.76
N THR A 94 1.53 5.84 13.50
CA THR A 94 2.13 7.16 13.76
C THR A 94 2.37 7.37 15.26
N MET A 95 1.38 7.09 16.10
CA MET A 95 1.53 7.24 17.57
C MET A 95 2.54 6.24 18.13
N ALA A 96 2.58 5.01 17.62
CA ALA A 96 3.56 4.01 18.00
C ALA A 96 4.98 4.47 17.63
N ALA A 97 5.20 4.90 16.38
CA ALA A 97 6.50 5.40 15.91
C ALA A 97 6.95 6.63 16.71
N TYR A 98 6.06 7.61 16.92
CA TYR A 98 6.36 8.81 17.72
C TYR A 98 6.65 8.47 19.18
N GLY A 99 5.85 7.61 19.81
CA GLY A 99 6.07 7.18 21.19
C GLY A 99 7.42 6.50 21.38
N LEU A 100 7.81 5.63 20.44
CA LEU A 100 9.11 4.96 20.44
C LEU A 100 10.27 5.94 20.21
N PHE A 101 10.11 6.89 19.31
CA PHE A 101 11.08 7.94 19.01
C PHE A 101 11.39 8.79 20.26
N VAL A 102 10.35 9.23 20.95
CA VAL A 102 10.51 10.13 22.12
C VAL A 102 10.92 9.36 23.39
N SER A 103 10.57 8.07 23.51
CA SER A 103 10.83 7.30 24.75
C SER A 103 12.32 7.05 24.98
N GLY A 104 13.13 6.87 23.94
CA GLY A 104 14.55 6.53 24.01
C GLY A 104 14.87 5.25 24.83
N SER A 105 13.83 4.51 25.26
CA SER A 105 13.97 3.41 26.22
C SER A 105 14.40 2.10 25.56
N LYS A 106 15.14 1.27 26.33
CA LYS A 106 15.49 -0.10 25.89
C LYS A 106 14.24 -0.95 25.62
N LEU A 107 13.18 -0.77 26.41
CA LEU A 107 11.89 -1.47 26.23
C LEU A 107 11.25 -1.09 24.89
N GLY A 108 11.40 0.15 24.42
CA GLY A 108 10.91 0.59 23.13
C GLY A 108 11.41 -0.27 21.96
N ARG A 109 12.65 -0.77 22.04
CA ARG A 109 13.20 -1.68 21.03
C ARG A 109 12.40 -3.00 20.94
N TYR A 110 12.05 -3.59 22.05
CA TYR A 110 11.25 -4.82 22.08
C TYR A 110 9.83 -4.58 21.55
N VAL A 111 9.22 -3.45 21.94
CA VAL A 111 7.91 -3.05 21.43
C VAL A 111 7.95 -2.83 19.91
N PHE A 112 9.01 -2.18 19.40
CA PHE A 112 9.20 -2.04 17.96
C PHE A 112 9.25 -3.38 17.25
N PHE A 113 10.08 -4.32 17.72
CA PHE A 113 10.16 -5.67 17.11
C PHE A 113 8.83 -6.43 17.19
N LEU A 114 8.10 -6.31 18.30
CA LEU A 114 6.79 -6.94 18.46
C LEU A 114 5.80 -6.39 17.43
N LEU A 115 5.76 -5.06 17.23
CA LEU A 115 4.87 -4.42 16.26
C LEU A 115 5.28 -4.70 14.80
N MET A 116 6.58 -5.02 14.54
CA MET A 116 7.07 -5.44 13.23
C MET A 116 6.84 -6.92 12.94
N THR A 117 6.48 -7.72 13.94
CA THR A 117 6.29 -9.18 13.79
C THR A 117 5.37 -9.58 12.64
N PRO A 118 4.25 -8.88 12.34
CA PRO A 118 3.39 -9.24 11.22
C PRO A 118 4.06 -9.21 9.84
N MET A 119 5.12 -8.43 9.67
CA MET A 119 5.89 -8.41 8.40
C MET A 119 6.85 -9.60 8.26
N ILE A 120 7.19 -10.27 9.36
CA ILE A 120 8.15 -11.39 9.38
C ILE A 120 7.41 -12.72 9.25
N ILE A 121 6.21 -12.79 9.85
CA ILE A 121 5.39 -14.01 9.82
C ILE A 121 4.74 -14.15 8.43
N PRO A 122 4.77 -15.34 7.81
CA PRO A 122 4.01 -15.60 6.60
C PRO A 122 2.53 -15.24 6.76
N VAL A 123 2.00 -14.41 5.85
CA VAL A 123 0.64 -13.85 5.95
C VAL A 123 -0.43 -14.94 6.10
N ILE A 124 -0.22 -16.11 5.48
CA ILE A 124 -1.14 -17.26 5.59
C ILE A 124 -1.32 -17.73 7.05
N LEU A 125 -0.25 -17.70 7.86
CA LEU A 125 -0.32 -18.08 9.28
C LEU A 125 -1.10 -17.04 10.09
N ILE A 126 -0.92 -15.75 9.76
CA ILE A 126 -1.70 -14.67 10.35
C ILE A 126 -3.17 -14.84 9.99
N ALA A 127 -3.48 -15.14 8.72
CA ALA A 127 -4.84 -15.34 8.24
C ALA A 127 -5.53 -16.51 8.96
N ILE A 128 -4.87 -17.66 9.10
CA ILE A 128 -5.41 -18.83 9.80
C ILE A 128 -5.63 -18.52 11.28
N GLY A 129 -4.63 -17.91 11.95
CA GLY A 129 -4.74 -17.55 13.37
C GLY A 129 -5.88 -16.55 13.60
N THR A 130 -5.97 -15.52 12.76
CA THR A 130 -7.03 -14.52 12.83
C THR A 130 -8.41 -15.14 12.56
N PHE A 131 -8.53 -15.99 11.54
CA PHE A 131 -9.76 -16.72 11.24
C PHE A 131 -10.25 -17.53 12.45
N TYR A 132 -9.35 -18.26 13.12
CA TYR A 132 -9.69 -19.04 14.30
C TYR A 132 -10.20 -18.17 15.46
N VAL A 133 -9.49 -17.08 15.76
CA VAL A 133 -9.87 -16.15 16.84
C VAL A 133 -11.18 -15.43 16.49
N PHE A 134 -11.29 -14.90 15.27
CA PHE A 134 -12.46 -14.14 14.82
C PHE A 134 -13.69 -15.02 14.65
N GLY A 135 -13.50 -16.32 14.34
CA GLY A 135 -14.57 -17.30 14.34
C GLY A 135 -15.20 -17.48 15.72
N LYS A 136 -14.41 -17.48 16.80
CA LYS A 136 -14.92 -17.55 18.18
C LYS A 136 -15.66 -16.28 18.62
N VAL A 137 -15.28 -15.13 18.08
CA VAL A 137 -15.87 -13.82 18.43
C VAL A 137 -17.05 -13.48 17.48
N GLY A 138 -17.24 -14.24 16.40
CA GLY A 138 -18.33 -14.05 15.46
C GLY A 138 -18.16 -12.85 14.50
N VAL A 139 -16.91 -12.41 14.22
CA VAL A 139 -16.60 -11.28 13.33
C VAL A 139 -16.04 -11.70 11.96
N VAL A 140 -15.98 -13.01 11.67
CA VAL A 140 -15.68 -13.52 10.32
C VAL A 140 -16.80 -13.09 9.36
N ASN A 141 -16.45 -12.88 8.09
CA ASN A 141 -17.38 -12.40 7.04
C ASN A 141 -18.00 -11.02 7.33
N SER A 142 -17.31 -10.20 8.13
CA SER A 142 -17.74 -8.84 8.44
C SER A 142 -16.70 -7.79 8.04
N ILE A 143 -17.16 -6.60 7.66
CA ILE A 143 -16.25 -5.48 7.34
C ILE A 143 -15.36 -5.13 8.55
N PRO A 144 -15.87 -5.00 9.79
CA PRO A 144 -15.00 -4.74 10.95
C PRO A 144 -13.92 -5.82 11.15
N GLY A 145 -14.24 -7.09 10.98
CA GLY A 145 -13.27 -8.18 11.07
C GLY A 145 -12.16 -8.05 10.02
N LEU A 146 -12.52 -7.78 8.77
CA LEU A 146 -11.56 -7.53 7.70
C LEU A 146 -10.67 -6.32 8.01
N VAL A 147 -11.27 -5.20 8.43
CA VAL A 147 -10.55 -3.97 8.78
C VAL A 147 -9.54 -4.22 9.89
N LEU A 148 -9.92 -4.90 10.97
CA LEU A 148 -9.01 -5.22 12.07
C LEU A 148 -7.85 -6.10 11.62
N ALA A 149 -8.12 -7.13 10.82
CA ALA A 149 -7.10 -8.04 10.31
C ALA A 149 -6.11 -7.35 9.35
N HIS A 150 -6.62 -6.52 8.42
CA HIS A 150 -5.79 -5.73 7.50
C HIS A 150 -4.98 -4.67 8.25
N THR A 151 -5.53 -4.09 9.33
CA THR A 151 -4.81 -3.13 10.18
C THR A 151 -3.55 -3.74 10.78
N VAL A 152 -3.58 -5.02 11.17
CA VAL A 152 -2.39 -5.74 11.69
C VAL A 152 -1.24 -5.74 10.67
N LEU A 153 -1.54 -5.88 9.38
CA LEU A 153 -0.53 -5.83 8.31
C LEU A 153 -0.10 -4.40 7.95
N ALA A 154 -1.00 -3.44 8.04
CA ALA A 154 -0.75 -2.06 7.63
C ALA A 154 0.04 -1.26 8.67
N VAL A 155 -0.14 -1.51 9.98
CA VAL A 155 0.55 -0.79 11.07
C VAL A 155 2.07 -0.82 10.94
N PRO A 156 2.74 -1.97 10.68
CA PRO A 156 4.19 -2.00 10.50
C PRO A 156 4.69 -1.08 9.37
N ILE A 157 3.97 -1.03 8.25
CA ILE A 157 4.32 -0.20 7.09
C ILE A 157 4.26 1.28 7.46
N VAL A 158 3.18 1.70 8.12
CA VAL A 158 3.05 3.07 8.66
C VAL A 158 4.21 3.38 9.61
N MET A 159 4.52 2.47 10.51
CA MET A 159 5.62 2.66 11.48
C MET A 159 6.98 2.82 10.80
N ILE A 160 7.28 2.07 9.74
CA ILE A 160 8.54 2.22 9.00
C ILE A 160 8.65 3.62 8.41
N ILE A 161 7.60 4.06 7.70
CA ILE A 161 7.57 5.39 7.06
C ILE A 161 7.69 6.50 8.11
N MET A 162 6.90 6.41 9.18
CA MET A 162 6.89 7.40 10.24
C MET A 162 8.21 7.42 11.04
N THR A 163 8.82 6.25 11.31
CA THR A 163 10.13 6.19 11.96
C THR A 163 11.21 6.84 11.09
N SER A 164 11.14 6.67 9.76
CA SER A 164 12.08 7.34 8.85
C SER A 164 11.89 8.86 8.87
N ALA A 165 10.66 9.35 8.84
CA ALA A 165 10.36 10.77 8.90
C ALA A 165 10.81 11.40 10.23
N LEU A 166 10.58 10.73 11.35
CA LEU A 166 10.96 11.21 12.68
C LEU A 166 12.48 11.24 12.90
N ARG A 167 13.28 10.48 12.15
CA ARG A 167 14.75 10.54 12.23
C ARG A 167 15.32 11.86 11.73
N THR A 168 14.63 12.56 10.84
CA THR A 168 15.02 13.86 10.30
C THR A 168 14.37 15.01 11.05
N TYR A 169 13.43 14.72 11.95
CA TYR A 169 12.70 15.70 12.76
C TYR A 169 13.54 16.15 13.95
N ASP A 170 13.66 17.48 14.15
CA ASP A 170 14.35 18.07 15.32
C ASP A 170 13.38 18.19 16.51
N LEU A 171 13.53 17.28 17.48
CA LEU A 171 12.74 17.25 18.71
C LEU A 171 12.92 18.51 19.58
N ASN A 172 14.01 19.28 19.42
CA ASN A 172 14.23 20.51 20.21
C ASN A 172 13.12 21.53 19.99
N GLN A 173 12.51 21.59 18.80
CA GLN A 173 11.38 22.47 18.52
C GLN A 173 10.17 22.18 19.43
N GLU A 174 9.88 20.90 19.66
CA GLU A 174 8.83 20.49 20.60
C GLU A 174 9.22 20.83 22.05
N LEU A 175 10.48 20.62 22.42
CA LEU A 175 10.98 20.96 23.76
C LEU A 175 10.89 22.45 24.04
N VAL A 176 11.21 23.34 23.09
CA VAL A 176 11.05 24.78 23.18
C VAL A 176 9.58 25.16 23.41
N ALA A 177 8.65 24.61 22.62
CA ALA A 177 7.22 24.86 22.81
C ALA A 177 6.75 24.46 24.22
N ARG A 178 7.25 23.35 24.74
CA ARG A 178 6.94 22.87 26.09
C ARG A 178 7.54 23.78 27.19
N SER A 179 8.75 24.29 26.96
CA SER A 179 9.36 25.28 27.88
C SER A 179 8.57 26.59 27.95
N LEU A 180 7.84 26.93 26.87
CA LEU A 180 6.91 28.07 26.83
C LEU A 180 5.51 27.74 27.38
N GLY A 181 5.33 26.57 28.01
CA GLY A 181 4.10 26.20 28.72
C GLY A 181 3.13 25.34 27.90
N ALA A 182 3.48 24.90 26.66
CA ALA A 182 2.65 23.97 25.91
C ALA A 182 2.67 22.58 26.56
N SER A 183 1.51 21.94 26.68
CA SER A 183 1.45 20.52 27.04
C SER A 183 2.07 19.67 25.89
N ARG A 184 2.50 18.43 26.20
CA ARG A 184 3.07 17.51 25.21
C ARG A 184 2.14 17.27 24.03
N ILE A 185 0.85 17.07 24.30
CA ILE A 185 -0.17 16.87 23.28
C ILE A 185 -0.28 18.10 22.39
N ARG A 186 -0.32 19.29 22.98
CA ARG A 186 -0.39 20.55 22.24
C ARG A 186 0.86 20.77 21.38
N ALA A 187 2.05 20.50 21.90
CA ALA A 187 3.30 20.61 21.16
C ALA A 187 3.32 19.60 19.98
N PHE A 188 2.89 18.37 20.18
CA PHE A 188 2.76 17.39 19.09
C PHE A 188 1.86 17.90 17.96
N PHE A 189 0.63 18.33 18.27
CA PHE A 189 -0.32 18.75 17.22
C PHE A 189 0.06 20.07 16.56
N SER A 190 0.72 21.00 17.29
CA SER A 190 1.04 22.34 16.77
C SER A 190 2.41 22.42 16.10
N ILE A 191 3.36 21.57 16.46
CA ILE A 191 4.75 21.64 15.98
C ILE A 191 5.12 20.37 15.19
N THR A 192 4.99 19.19 15.83
CA THR A 192 5.47 17.92 15.24
C THR A 192 4.60 17.50 14.07
N LEU A 193 3.27 17.41 14.28
CA LEU A 193 2.33 16.92 13.27
C LEU A 193 2.37 17.69 11.94
N PRO A 194 2.41 19.03 11.92
CA PRO A 194 2.52 19.80 10.67
C PRO A 194 3.80 19.51 9.88
N GLN A 195 4.92 19.26 10.59
CA GLN A 195 6.21 18.99 9.94
C GLN A 195 6.29 17.60 9.33
N ILE A 196 5.58 16.62 9.90
CA ILE A 196 5.55 15.25 9.38
C ILE A 196 4.29 14.95 8.54
N LYS A 197 3.47 15.96 8.21
CA LYS A 197 2.17 15.81 7.52
C LYS A 197 2.26 15.01 6.23
N PHE A 198 3.29 15.25 5.41
CA PHE A 198 3.48 14.52 4.14
C PHE A 198 3.80 13.05 4.36
N SER A 199 4.62 12.74 5.36
CA SER A 199 4.91 11.36 5.72
C SER A 199 3.67 10.64 6.25
N ILE A 200 2.76 11.35 6.91
CA ILE A 200 1.46 10.81 7.34
C ILE A 200 0.58 10.52 6.11
N ILE A 201 0.50 11.45 5.15
CA ILE A 201 -0.27 11.25 3.91
C ILE A 201 0.27 10.05 3.13
N ILE A 202 1.59 9.96 2.98
CA ILE A 202 2.25 8.83 2.31
C ILE A 202 1.98 7.52 3.07
N SER A 203 2.12 7.50 4.39
CA SER A 203 1.86 6.31 5.19
C SER A 203 0.39 5.87 5.15
N ALA A 204 -0.54 6.82 5.11
CA ALA A 204 -1.97 6.57 4.95
C ALA A 204 -2.26 5.92 3.59
N LEU A 205 -1.65 6.45 2.52
CA LEU A 205 -1.77 5.88 1.19
C LEU A 205 -1.23 4.44 1.14
N PHE A 206 -0.06 4.18 1.73
CA PHE A 206 0.49 2.82 1.78
C PHE A 206 -0.37 1.88 2.61
N ALA A 207 -0.96 2.34 3.72
CA ALA A 207 -1.90 1.54 4.51
C ALA A 207 -3.16 1.19 3.69
N PHE A 208 -3.69 2.14 2.90
CA PHE A 208 -4.80 1.92 1.99
C PHE A 208 -4.44 0.87 0.92
N LEU A 209 -3.32 1.07 0.21
CA LEU A 209 -2.89 0.16 -0.87
C LEU A 209 -2.63 -1.25 -0.34
N THR A 210 -1.96 -1.39 0.80
CA THR A 210 -1.71 -2.69 1.44
C THR A 210 -3.00 -3.43 1.74
N SER A 211 -4.03 -2.73 2.23
CA SER A 211 -5.33 -3.34 2.50
C SER A 211 -6.12 -3.62 1.23
N PHE A 212 -6.02 -2.75 0.22
CA PHE A 212 -6.75 -2.89 -1.03
C PHE A 212 -6.27 -4.08 -1.88
N ASP A 213 -4.97 -4.37 -1.82
CA ASP A 213 -4.33 -5.47 -2.56
C ASP A 213 -4.27 -6.80 -1.76
N GLU A 214 -4.76 -6.80 -0.50
CA GLU A 214 -4.65 -7.98 0.37
C GLU A 214 -5.63 -9.09 -0.06
N VAL A 215 -5.08 -10.23 -0.46
CA VAL A 215 -5.86 -11.38 -0.93
C VAL A 215 -5.89 -12.52 0.10
N ILE A 216 -4.79 -12.77 0.81
CA ILE A 216 -4.65 -13.98 1.64
C ILE A 216 -5.57 -13.93 2.85
N ILE A 217 -5.54 -12.83 3.62
CA ILE A 217 -6.48 -12.63 4.74
C ILE A 217 -7.92 -12.65 4.22
N SER A 218 -8.16 -12.01 3.08
CA SER A 218 -9.48 -11.93 2.46
C SER A 218 -10.02 -13.32 2.06
N ILE A 219 -9.19 -14.26 1.62
CA ILE A 219 -9.62 -15.64 1.32
C ILE A 219 -10.23 -16.30 2.56
N PHE A 220 -9.65 -16.09 3.74
CA PHE A 220 -10.10 -16.73 4.99
C PHE A 220 -11.22 -15.96 5.69
N LEU A 221 -11.17 -14.62 5.70
CA LEU A 221 -12.04 -13.80 6.53
C LEU A 221 -13.21 -13.15 5.78
N SER A 222 -13.15 -13.03 4.47
CA SER A 222 -14.26 -12.46 3.70
C SER A 222 -15.16 -13.53 3.11
N GLY A 223 -16.43 -13.21 2.86
CA GLY A 223 -17.37 -14.15 2.24
C GLY A 223 -18.77 -13.58 2.11
N GLY A 224 -19.62 -14.26 1.34
CA GLY A 224 -20.98 -13.81 1.08
C GLY A 224 -20.99 -12.41 0.45
N GLY A 225 -21.82 -11.52 0.99
CA GLY A 225 -21.95 -10.13 0.55
C GLY A 225 -20.74 -9.24 0.87
N ASN A 226 -19.83 -9.69 1.73
CA ASN A 226 -18.62 -8.96 2.15
C ASN A 226 -17.34 -9.51 1.51
N SER A 227 -17.45 -10.08 0.31
CA SER A 227 -16.27 -10.57 -0.43
C SER A 227 -15.47 -9.41 -1.00
N THR A 228 -14.14 -9.42 -0.83
CA THR A 228 -13.26 -8.40 -1.39
C THR A 228 -13.00 -8.62 -2.89
N LEU A 229 -12.61 -7.56 -3.60
CA LEU A 229 -12.30 -7.60 -5.02
C LEU A 229 -11.17 -8.59 -5.32
N THR A 230 -10.07 -8.53 -4.57
CA THR A 230 -8.90 -9.40 -4.72
C THR A 230 -9.26 -10.88 -4.51
N LYS A 231 -10.12 -11.19 -3.53
CA LYS A 231 -10.65 -12.56 -3.36
C LYS A 231 -11.52 -13.00 -4.53
N GLN A 232 -12.40 -12.12 -5.04
CA GLN A 232 -13.24 -12.45 -6.21
C GLN A 232 -12.39 -12.70 -7.46
N MET A 233 -11.36 -11.87 -7.69
CA MET A 233 -10.40 -12.07 -8.78
C MET A 233 -9.66 -13.40 -8.63
N PHE A 234 -9.20 -13.73 -7.42
CA PHE A 234 -8.52 -15.00 -7.14
C PHE A 234 -9.44 -16.20 -7.44
N ASN A 235 -10.69 -16.16 -6.99
CA ASN A 235 -11.66 -17.22 -7.27
C ASN A 235 -11.96 -17.34 -8.77
N ALA A 236 -12.14 -16.23 -9.46
CA ALA A 236 -12.42 -16.22 -10.89
C ALA A 236 -11.22 -16.75 -11.71
N LEU A 237 -9.98 -16.46 -11.30
CA LEU A 237 -8.79 -17.01 -11.93
C LEU A 237 -8.65 -18.53 -11.70
N ARG A 238 -8.96 -18.99 -10.49
CA ARG A 238 -8.84 -20.39 -10.10
C ARG A 238 -9.93 -21.27 -10.73
N ASP A 239 -11.18 -20.78 -10.74
CA ASP A 239 -12.33 -21.62 -11.04
C ASP A 239 -12.66 -21.67 -12.56
N TYR A 240 -12.46 -20.56 -13.31
CA TYR A 240 -12.87 -20.51 -14.75
C TYR A 240 -12.14 -19.50 -15.64
N ILE A 241 -11.05 -18.89 -15.19
CA ILE A 241 -10.22 -17.91 -15.94
C ILE A 241 -11.07 -16.83 -16.63
N ASP A 242 -11.70 -15.97 -15.83
CA ASP A 242 -12.56 -14.88 -16.32
C ASP A 242 -11.71 -13.71 -16.86
N PRO A 243 -11.81 -13.34 -18.14
CA PRO A 243 -11.04 -12.23 -18.70
C PRO A 243 -11.37 -10.86 -18.11
N THR A 244 -12.51 -10.71 -17.44
CA THR A 244 -12.87 -9.49 -16.67
C THR A 244 -11.77 -9.12 -15.68
N ILE A 245 -10.99 -10.11 -15.20
CA ILE A 245 -9.84 -9.89 -14.30
C ILE A 245 -8.82 -8.93 -14.95
N ALA A 246 -8.59 -9.01 -16.25
CA ALA A 246 -7.64 -8.11 -16.93
C ALA A 246 -8.15 -6.66 -16.93
N ALA A 247 -9.46 -6.44 -17.14
CA ALA A 247 -10.07 -5.12 -17.04
C ALA A 247 -9.98 -4.55 -15.61
N ILE A 248 -10.32 -5.37 -14.60
CA ILE A 248 -10.21 -5.00 -13.19
C ILE A 248 -8.76 -4.68 -12.82
N SER A 249 -7.80 -5.53 -13.20
CA SER A 249 -6.38 -5.30 -12.95
C SER A 249 -5.89 -3.98 -13.56
N THR A 250 -6.33 -3.67 -14.77
CA THR A 250 -6.01 -2.38 -15.42
C THR A 250 -6.57 -1.20 -14.63
N LEU A 251 -7.82 -1.28 -14.15
CA LEU A 251 -8.40 -0.25 -13.29
C LEU A 251 -7.65 -0.11 -11.96
N MET A 252 -7.24 -1.22 -11.34
CA MET A 252 -6.42 -1.20 -10.11
C MET A 252 -5.05 -0.56 -10.35
N ILE A 253 -4.38 -0.88 -11.47
CA ILE A 253 -3.10 -0.26 -11.86
C ILE A 253 -3.26 1.25 -12.01
N ILE A 254 -4.29 1.70 -12.71
CA ILE A 254 -4.58 3.12 -12.92
C ILE A 254 -4.85 3.80 -11.56
N LEU A 255 -5.69 3.22 -10.71
CA LEU A 255 -6.02 3.75 -9.40
C LEU A 255 -4.76 3.89 -8.54
N SER A 256 -4.00 2.81 -8.37
CA SER A 256 -2.80 2.79 -7.52
C SER A 256 -1.74 3.76 -8.02
N THR A 257 -1.49 3.79 -9.34
CA THR A 257 -0.51 4.70 -9.95
C THR A 257 -0.93 6.15 -9.77
N THR A 258 -2.21 6.47 -9.99
CA THR A 258 -2.75 7.83 -9.82
C THR A 258 -2.63 8.30 -8.38
N LEU A 259 -2.97 7.43 -7.41
CA LEU A 259 -2.82 7.73 -5.99
C LEU A 259 -1.37 7.97 -5.60
N MET A 260 -0.43 7.14 -6.09
CA MET A 260 1.00 7.30 -5.81
C MET A 260 1.57 8.58 -6.43
N LEU A 261 1.22 8.88 -7.68
CA LEU A 261 1.66 10.11 -8.35
C LEU A 261 1.08 11.35 -7.66
N GLY A 262 -0.19 11.29 -7.26
CA GLY A 262 -0.83 12.37 -6.50
C GLY A 262 -0.13 12.65 -5.17
N ALA A 263 0.19 11.61 -4.41
CA ALA A 263 0.93 11.74 -3.15
C ALA A 263 2.35 12.31 -3.35
N GLN A 264 3.04 11.89 -4.42
CA GLN A 264 4.37 12.40 -4.75
C GLN A 264 4.33 13.88 -5.16
N TYR A 265 3.27 14.30 -5.88
CA TYR A 265 3.12 15.70 -6.29
C TYR A 265 2.89 16.61 -5.07
N LEU A 266 2.02 16.17 -4.14
CA LEU A 266 1.77 16.90 -2.89
C LEU A 266 3.02 17.03 -2.01
N GLY A 267 3.94 16.06 -2.05
CA GLY A 267 5.19 16.10 -1.27
C GLY A 267 6.32 16.95 -1.87
N LYS A 268 6.15 17.50 -3.07
CA LYS A 268 7.16 18.33 -3.74
C LYS A 268 7.03 19.83 -3.49
N GLU A 269 5.95 20.29 -2.90
CA GLU A 269 5.65 21.72 -2.73
C GLU A 269 6.25 22.35 -1.46
N ASP A 270 7.06 21.61 -0.69
CA ASP A 270 7.82 22.10 0.47
C ASP A 270 9.30 21.66 0.38
#